data_81118c5f58f9ecf14efc08657a09d98f
#
_entry.id   81118c5f58f9ecf14efc08657a09d98f
#
_cell.length_a   1.000
_cell.length_b   1.000
_cell.length_c   1.000
_cell.angle_alpha   90.00
_cell.angle_beta   90.00
_cell.angle_gamma   90.00
#
_symmetry.space_group_name_H-M   'P 1'
#
loop_
_entity.id
_entity.type
_entity.pdbx_description
1 polymer ?
#
loop_
_entity_poly.entity_id
_entity_poly.type
_entity_poly.pdbx_seq_one_letter_code
_entity_poly.pdbx_strand_id
1 'polypeptide(L)'
;MSLNTIREVTEITGITVNALRYYDRKGLLHPTVRNSEGRKEWLYDDDAVRRAKRILLLRRIGIPVESIALVIEKADNMGEVILRSRLEELREERKEIDEQISVASMLLLIDELSTDAEVKGDLLDKMFERICLDE
;
A
#
# COMPACT_ATOMS: atom_id res chain seq x y z
N MET A 1 17.63 16.54 -21.96
CA MET A 1 16.96 15.33 -21.48
C MET A 1 17.97 14.53 -20.65
N SER A 2 17.74 14.34 -19.37
CA SER A 2 18.67 13.55 -18.57
C SER A 2 18.27 12.08 -18.61
N LEU A 3 19.28 11.21 -18.70
CA LEU A 3 19.10 9.76 -18.67
C LEU A 3 19.77 9.22 -17.43
N ASN A 4 19.05 8.40 -16.69
CA ASN A 4 19.53 7.78 -15.46
C ASN A 4 19.82 6.30 -15.72
N THR A 5 20.91 5.80 -15.15
CA THR A 5 21.21 4.37 -15.15
C THR A 5 20.22 3.64 -14.24
N ILE A 6 20.11 2.31 -14.38
CA ILE A 6 19.26 1.50 -13.50
C ILE A 6 19.65 1.68 -12.02
N ARG A 7 20.95 1.81 -11.75
CA ARG A 7 21.46 2.07 -10.39
C ARG A 7 20.96 3.42 -9.86
N GLU A 8 21.04 4.47 -10.70
CA GLU A 8 20.58 5.81 -10.33
C GLU A 8 19.08 5.80 -10.05
N VAL A 9 18.28 5.09 -10.86
CA VAL A 9 16.83 4.95 -10.61
C VAL A 9 16.59 4.26 -9.28
N THR A 10 17.35 3.22 -8.97
CA THR A 10 17.27 2.53 -7.67
C THR A 10 17.57 3.49 -6.52
N GLU A 11 18.60 4.31 -6.65
CA GLU A 11 18.97 5.32 -5.64
C GLU A 11 17.89 6.38 -5.46
N ILE A 12 17.29 6.85 -6.55
CA ILE A 12 16.24 7.88 -6.52
C ILE A 12 14.93 7.35 -5.92
N THR A 13 14.55 6.13 -6.28
CA THR A 13 13.20 5.60 -5.99
C THR A 13 13.18 4.59 -4.85
N GLY A 14 14.31 3.95 -4.55
CA GLY A 14 14.35 2.82 -3.63
C GLY A 14 13.87 1.50 -4.25
N ILE A 15 13.46 1.49 -5.51
CA ILE A 15 13.05 0.28 -6.22
C ILE A 15 14.30 -0.54 -6.54
N THR A 16 14.30 -1.84 -6.22
CA THR A 16 15.45 -2.71 -6.48
C THR A 16 15.64 -2.95 -7.97
N VAL A 17 16.86 -3.30 -8.37
CA VAL A 17 17.17 -3.68 -9.76
C VAL A 17 16.28 -4.85 -10.20
N ASN A 18 16.08 -5.84 -9.33
CA ASN A 18 15.22 -6.99 -9.63
C ASN A 18 13.77 -6.57 -9.87
N ALA A 19 13.26 -5.62 -9.09
CA ALA A 19 11.91 -5.10 -9.25
C ALA A 19 11.78 -4.32 -10.57
N LEU A 20 12.77 -3.50 -10.94
CA LEU A 20 12.77 -2.78 -12.21
C LEU A 20 12.78 -3.74 -13.40
N ARG A 21 13.54 -4.83 -13.32
CA ARG A 21 13.56 -5.88 -14.35
C ARG A 21 12.21 -6.62 -14.42
N TYR A 22 11.60 -6.87 -13.27
CA TYR A 22 10.28 -7.48 -13.18
C TYR A 22 9.21 -6.60 -13.84
N TYR A 23 9.23 -5.28 -13.58
CA TYR A 23 8.31 -4.34 -14.21
C TYR A 23 8.49 -4.26 -15.71
N ASP A 24 9.73 -4.39 -16.20
CA ASP A 24 10.00 -4.47 -17.64
C ASP A 24 9.37 -5.73 -18.25
N ARG A 25 9.55 -6.88 -17.61
CA ARG A 25 8.96 -8.14 -18.09
C ARG A 25 7.43 -8.11 -18.07
N LYS A 26 6.84 -7.40 -17.11
CA LYS A 26 5.37 -7.26 -17.00
C LYS A 26 4.79 -6.17 -17.90
N GLY A 27 5.63 -5.47 -18.64
CA GLY A 27 5.18 -4.38 -19.50
C GLY A 27 4.76 -3.11 -18.78
N LEU A 28 5.09 -2.97 -17.48
CA LEU A 28 4.71 -1.81 -16.69
C LEU A 28 5.66 -0.63 -16.84
N LEU A 29 6.93 -0.90 -16.93
CA LEU A 29 7.97 0.12 -16.98
C LEU A 29 9.14 -0.39 -17.80
N HIS A 30 9.38 0.26 -18.93
CA HIS A 30 10.51 -0.09 -19.80
C HIS A 30 11.61 0.98 -19.69
N PRO A 31 12.89 0.58 -19.80
CA PRO A 31 13.93 1.56 -19.97
C PRO A 31 13.72 2.31 -21.29
N THR A 32 14.11 3.58 -21.30
CA THR A 32 14.04 4.42 -22.50
C THR A 32 15.07 3.96 -23.54
N VAL A 33 16.23 3.54 -23.06
CA VAL A 33 17.32 2.98 -23.90
C VAL A 33 17.80 1.67 -23.25
N ARG A 34 17.85 0.59 -24.04
CA ARG A 34 18.29 -0.71 -23.53
C ARG A 34 19.78 -0.98 -23.75
N ASN A 35 20.36 -0.39 -24.80
CA ASN A 35 21.77 -0.59 -25.14
C ASN A 35 22.33 0.76 -25.55
N SER A 36 23.29 1.28 -24.79
CA SER A 36 23.96 2.51 -25.08
C SER A 36 25.42 2.18 -25.48
N GLU A 37 25.84 2.64 -26.68
CA GLU A 37 27.23 2.54 -27.14
C GLU A 37 27.85 1.13 -27.08
N GLY A 38 27.06 0.10 -27.44
CA GLY A 38 27.52 -1.29 -27.43
C GLY A 38 27.56 -1.95 -26.06
N ARG A 39 27.11 -1.28 -25.01
CA ARG A 39 26.98 -1.81 -23.67
C ARG A 39 25.51 -2.18 -23.40
N LYS A 40 25.26 -3.28 -22.70
CA LYS A 40 23.94 -3.64 -22.21
C LYS A 40 23.63 -2.78 -20.98
N GLU A 41 23.40 -1.50 -21.22
CA GLU A 41 23.07 -0.55 -20.16
C GLU A 41 21.66 -0.03 -20.36
N TRP A 42 20.81 -0.24 -19.35
CA TRP A 42 19.45 0.30 -19.34
C TRP A 42 19.47 1.73 -18.83
N LEU A 43 18.91 2.64 -19.61
CA LEU A 43 18.81 4.06 -19.28
C LEU A 43 17.33 4.46 -19.21
N TYR A 44 17.01 5.29 -18.25
CA TYR A 44 15.65 5.78 -17.99
C TYR A 44 15.63 7.30 -18.07
N ASP A 45 14.74 7.84 -18.89
CA ASP A 45 14.53 9.30 -18.95
C ASP A 45 13.67 9.77 -17.76
N ASP A 46 13.42 11.08 -17.67
CA ASP A 46 12.68 11.67 -16.58
C ASP A 46 11.22 11.16 -16.52
N ASP A 47 10.60 10.92 -17.67
CA ASP A 47 9.25 10.35 -17.72
C ASP A 47 9.22 8.93 -17.20
N ALA A 48 10.21 8.12 -17.55
CA ALA A 48 10.34 6.75 -17.05
C ALA A 48 10.56 6.73 -15.53
N VAL A 49 11.39 7.64 -15.01
CA VAL A 49 11.60 7.77 -13.56
C VAL A 49 10.32 8.19 -12.85
N ARG A 50 9.57 9.13 -13.42
CA ARG A 50 8.29 9.56 -12.86
C ARG A 50 7.27 8.41 -12.84
N ARG A 51 7.23 7.63 -13.92
CA ARG A 51 6.39 6.42 -13.99
C ARG A 51 6.78 5.41 -12.90
N ALA A 52 8.08 5.21 -12.69
CA ALA A 52 8.59 4.34 -11.62
C ALA A 52 8.10 4.81 -10.24
N LYS A 53 8.18 6.10 -9.96
CA LYS A 53 7.68 6.68 -8.71
C LYS A 53 6.19 6.44 -8.53
N ARG A 54 5.42 6.60 -9.59
CA ARG A 54 3.97 6.36 -9.56
C ARG A 54 3.64 4.89 -9.28
N ILE A 55 4.37 3.97 -9.91
CA ILE A 55 4.23 2.53 -9.65
C ILE A 55 4.48 2.24 -8.18
N LEU A 56 5.56 2.79 -7.61
CA LEU A 56 5.90 2.61 -6.21
C LEU A 56 4.79 3.11 -5.28
N LEU A 57 4.22 4.27 -5.54
CA LEU A 57 3.12 4.82 -4.75
C LEU A 57 1.86 3.94 -4.82
N LEU A 58 1.52 3.44 -6.00
CA LEU A 58 0.39 2.53 -6.18
C LEU A 58 0.61 1.20 -5.44
N ARG A 59 1.82 0.66 -5.49
CA ARG A 59 2.18 -0.54 -4.74
C ARG A 59 2.07 -0.29 -3.23
N ARG A 60 2.46 0.89 -2.79
CA ARG A 60 2.43 1.25 -1.36
C ARG A 60 1.02 1.26 -0.78
N ILE A 61 0.03 1.62 -1.57
CA ILE A 61 -1.38 1.58 -1.12
C ILE A 61 -2.06 0.24 -1.38
N GLY A 62 -1.31 -0.75 -1.86
CA GLY A 62 -1.82 -2.11 -2.03
C GLY A 62 -2.47 -2.42 -3.37
N ILE A 63 -2.24 -1.59 -4.41
CA ILE A 63 -2.73 -1.90 -5.75
C ILE A 63 -1.88 -3.03 -6.33
N PRO A 64 -2.49 -4.16 -6.74
CA PRO A 64 -1.74 -5.25 -7.33
C PRO A 64 -1.14 -4.87 -8.68
N VAL A 65 -0.01 -5.50 -9.02
CA VAL A 65 0.74 -5.21 -10.27
C VAL A 65 -0.17 -5.29 -11.49
N GLU A 66 -1.06 -6.26 -11.51
CA GLU A 66 -2.00 -6.50 -12.62
C GLU A 66 -2.95 -5.32 -12.86
N SER A 67 -3.24 -4.55 -11.83
CA SER A 67 -4.13 -3.39 -11.89
C SER A 67 -3.40 -2.07 -12.12
N ILE A 68 -2.10 -2.01 -11.89
CA ILE A 68 -1.32 -0.77 -11.98
C ILE A 68 -1.34 -0.20 -13.40
N ALA A 69 -1.23 -1.03 -14.42
CA ALA A 69 -1.28 -0.59 -15.82
C ALA A 69 -2.59 0.16 -16.11
N LEU A 70 -3.72 -0.35 -15.59
CA LEU A 70 -5.03 0.28 -15.77
C LEU A 70 -5.13 1.65 -15.10
N VAL A 71 -4.44 1.83 -13.98
CA VAL A 71 -4.40 3.14 -13.28
C VAL A 71 -3.52 4.13 -14.01
N ILE A 72 -2.39 3.69 -14.55
CA ILE A 72 -1.41 4.55 -15.21
C ILE A 72 -1.87 4.92 -16.62
N GLU A 73 -2.42 3.99 -17.37
CA GLU A 73 -2.91 4.20 -18.72
C GLU A 73 -4.31 4.80 -18.67
N LYS A 74 -4.41 6.09 -18.82
CA LYS A 74 -5.65 6.87 -18.65
C LYS A 74 -6.63 6.71 -19.82
N ALA A 75 -6.76 5.52 -20.39
CA ALA A 75 -7.60 5.30 -21.58
C ALA A 75 -9.10 5.32 -21.28
N ASP A 76 -9.49 5.10 -20.01
CA ASP A 76 -10.87 5.14 -19.52
C ASP A 76 -10.91 5.54 -18.03
N ASN A 77 -12.08 5.46 -17.42
CA ASN A 77 -12.24 5.80 -16.00
C ASN A 77 -11.86 4.64 -15.05
N MET A 78 -11.29 3.56 -15.57
CA MET A 78 -10.97 2.37 -14.77
C MET A 78 -9.96 2.68 -13.68
N GLY A 79 -8.96 3.51 -13.96
CA GLY A 79 -7.96 3.91 -12.96
C GLY A 79 -8.59 4.61 -11.77
N GLU A 80 -9.53 5.52 -12.02
CA GLU A 80 -10.27 6.21 -10.97
C GLU A 80 -11.12 5.24 -10.15
N VAL A 81 -11.81 4.31 -10.81
CA VAL A 81 -12.63 3.29 -10.14
C VAL A 81 -11.77 2.43 -9.21
N ILE A 82 -10.61 1.99 -9.67
CA ILE A 82 -9.67 1.17 -8.88
C ILE A 82 -9.21 1.95 -7.62
N LEU A 83 -8.82 3.21 -7.79
CA LEU A 83 -8.36 4.02 -6.66
C LEU A 83 -9.48 4.31 -5.66
N ARG A 84 -10.68 4.61 -6.12
CA ARG A 84 -11.83 4.83 -5.24
C ARG A 84 -12.20 3.57 -4.47
N SER A 85 -12.18 2.42 -5.14
CA SER A 85 -12.44 1.13 -4.51
C SER A 85 -11.40 0.82 -3.43
N ARG A 86 -10.12 1.05 -3.72
CA ARG A 86 -9.05 0.84 -2.71
C ARG A 86 -9.18 1.79 -1.54
N LEU A 87 -9.54 3.04 -1.80
CA LEU A 87 -9.76 4.03 -0.75
C LEU A 87 -10.89 3.60 0.20
N GLU A 88 -11.98 3.05 -0.35
CA GLU A 88 -13.10 2.54 0.45
C GLU A 88 -12.69 1.33 1.30
N GLU A 89 -11.96 0.38 0.71
CA GLU A 89 -11.40 -0.75 1.44
C GLU A 89 -10.52 -0.30 2.61
N LEU A 90 -9.65 0.68 2.39
CA LEU A 90 -8.76 1.20 3.43
C LEU A 90 -9.54 1.90 4.56
N ARG A 91 -10.62 2.59 4.24
CA ARG A 91 -11.49 3.21 5.25
C ARG A 91 -12.18 2.16 6.11
N GLU A 92 -12.63 1.06 5.50
CA GLU A 92 -13.22 -0.05 6.24
C GLU A 92 -12.18 -0.76 7.12
N GLU A 93 -10.99 -1.00 6.61
CA GLU A 93 -9.87 -1.56 7.38
C GLU A 93 -9.53 -0.68 8.57
N ARG A 94 -9.48 0.64 8.37
CA ARG A 94 -9.23 1.61 9.45
C ARG A 94 -10.31 1.54 10.52
N LYS A 95 -11.55 1.45 10.13
CA LYS A 95 -12.69 1.34 11.05
C LYS A 95 -12.57 0.09 11.90
N GLU A 96 -12.24 -1.05 11.31
CA GLU A 96 -12.02 -2.31 12.02
C GLU A 96 -10.86 -2.20 13.01
N ILE A 97 -9.76 -1.58 12.59
CA ILE A 97 -8.59 -1.35 13.46
C ILE A 97 -8.97 -0.44 14.63
N ASP A 98 -9.70 0.65 14.36
CA ASP A 98 -10.17 1.56 15.40
C ASP A 98 -11.05 0.84 16.44
N GLU A 99 -11.92 -0.06 16.00
CA GLU A 99 -12.74 -0.89 16.89
C GLU A 99 -11.87 -1.82 17.75
N GLN A 100 -10.85 -2.44 17.16
CA GLN A 100 -9.90 -3.29 17.91
C GLN A 100 -9.11 -2.49 18.95
N ILE A 101 -8.66 -1.30 18.59
CA ILE A 101 -7.97 -0.39 19.52
C ILE A 101 -8.91 -0.02 20.68
N SER A 102 -10.15 0.26 20.38
CA SER A 102 -11.16 0.60 21.38
C SER A 102 -11.38 -0.56 22.36
N VAL A 103 -11.53 -1.77 21.86
CA VAL A 103 -11.70 -2.97 22.69
C VAL A 103 -10.47 -3.21 23.56
N ALA A 104 -9.28 -3.15 22.98
CA ALA A 104 -8.03 -3.33 23.71
C ALA A 104 -7.88 -2.28 24.82
N SER A 105 -8.22 -1.03 24.52
CA SER A 105 -8.16 0.08 25.49
C SER A 105 -9.13 -0.13 26.65
N MET A 106 -10.35 -0.61 26.36
CA MET A 106 -11.33 -0.92 27.40
C MET A 106 -10.89 -2.07 28.30
N LEU A 107 -10.32 -3.13 27.71
CA LEU A 107 -9.81 -4.27 28.48
C LEU A 107 -8.68 -3.83 29.40
N LEU A 108 -7.77 -3.02 28.91
CA LEU A 108 -6.68 -2.49 29.70
C LEU A 108 -7.21 -1.60 30.85
N LEU A 109 -8.19 -0.76 30.56
CA LEU A 109 -8.81 0.13 31.54
C LEU A 109 -9.50 -0.67 32.67
N ILE A 110 -10.21 -1.75 32.34
CA ILE A 110 -10.85 -2.63 33.32
C ILE A 110 -9.80 -3.20 34.29
N ASP A 111 -8.65 -3.64 33.76
CA ASP A 111 -7.57 -4.20 34.56
C ASP A 111 -6.88 -3.15 35.43
N GLU A 112 -6.76 -1.92 34.97
CA GLU A 112 -6.12 -0.81 35.72
C GLU A 112 -7.03 -0.24 36.82
N LEU A 113 -8.33 -0.15 36.58
CA LEU A 113 -9.26 0.53 37.48
C LEU A 113 -9.77 -0.32 38.64
N SER A 114 -9.68 -1.62 38.56
CA SER A 114 -10.20 -2.51 39.62
C SER A 114 -9.25 -3.66 39.90
N THR A 115 -9.01 -3.91 41.18
CA THR A 115 -8.33 -5.13 41.65
C THR A 115 -9.34 -6.19 42.06
N ASP A 116 -10.66 -5.86 42.13
CA ASP A 116 -11.71 -6.77 42.48
C ASP A 116 -12.12 -7.63 41.28
N ALA A 117 -11.94 -8.95 41.39
CA ALA A 117 -12.23 -9.90 40.33
C ALA A 117 -13.72 -9.93 39.97
N GLU A 118 -14.63 -9.71 40.91
CA GLU A 118 -16.07 -9.69 40.66
C GLU A 118 -16.46 -8.46 39.84
N VAL A 119 -15.94 -7.30 40.19
CA VAL A 119 -16.18 -6.04 39.42
C VAL A 119 -15.62 -6.15 38.02
N LYS A 120 -14.43 -6.70 37.86
CA LYS A 120 -13.84 -6.96 36.55
C LYS A 120 -14.69 -7.89 35.70
N GLY A 121 -15.22 -8.96 36.32
CA GLY A 121 -16.11 -9.90 35.66
C GLY A 121 -17.39 -9.25 35.18
N ASP A 122 -18.04 -8.43 36.00
CA ASP A 122 -19.25 -7.70 35.63
C ASP A 122 -19.02 -6.71 34.49
N LEU A 123 -17.91 -5.98 34.51
CA LEU A 123 -17.54 -5.03 33.45
C LEU A 123 -17.27 -5.75 32.15
N LEU A 124 -16.56 -6.88 32.23
CA LEU A 124 -16.26 -7.70 31.06
C LEU A 124 -17.53 -8.25 30.41
N ASP A 125 -18.45 -8.77 31.21
CA ASP A 125 -19.73 -9.31 30.76
C ASP A 125 -20.57 -8.24 30.06
N LYS A 126 -20.66 -7.04 30.62
CA LYS A 126 -21.36 -5.92 30.01
C LYS A 126 -20.74 -5.47 28.71
N MET A 127 -19.42 -5.44 28.67
CA MET A 127 -18.66 -5.08 27.44
C MET A 127 -18.90 -6.12 26.35
N PHE A 128 -18.85 -7.40 26.69
CA PHE A 128 -19.11 -8.50 25.76
C PHE A 128 -20.52 -8.43 25.17
N GLU A 129 -21.54 -8.24 26.02
CA GLU A 129 -22.92 -8.10 25.56
C GLU A 129 -23.07 -6.95 24.57
N ARG A 130 -22.47 -5.81 24.88
CA ARG A 130 -22.57 -4.60 24.06
C ARG A 130 -21.87 -4.72 22.73
N ILE A 131 -20.68 -5.34 22.69
CA ILE A 131 -19.84 -5.41 21.51
C ILE A 131 -20.16 -6.62 20.64
N CYS A 132 -20.42 -7.77 21.26
CA CYS A 132 -20.54 -9.03 20.53
C CYS A 132 -21.98 -9.51 20.32
N LEU A 133 -22.94 -9.06 21.13
CA LEU A 133 -24.32 -9.52 21.07
C LEU A 133 -25.29 -8.49 20.49
N ASP A 134 -24.87 -7.24 20.37
CA ASP A 134 -25.70 -6.14 19.86
C ASP A 134 -25.58 -6.00 18.33
N GLU A 135 -25.68 -7.08 17.60
CA GLU A 135 -25.75 -7.05 16.13
C GLU A 135 -27.19 -7.14 15.63
#